data_132c9d84c94e0d17570f2d6c2b3e067b
#
_entry.id   132c9d84c94e0d17570f2d6c2b3e067b
#
_cell.length_a   1.000
_cell.length_b   1.000
_cell.length_c   1.000
_cell.angle_alpha   90.00
_cell.angle_beta   90.00
_cell.angle_gamma   90.00
#
_symmetry.space_group_name_H-M   'P 1'
#
loop_
_entity.id
_entity.type
_entity.pdbx_description
1 polymer ?
#
loop_
_entity_poly.entity_id
_entity_poly.type
_entity_poly.pdbx_seq_one_letter_code
_entity_poly.pdbx_strand_id
1 'polypeptide(L)'
;MAVTISIEIELGWGVHDVAERAHLSADGVPERRALRRLLAHCDLIDLPVSFDVVGHLLEPGCDGQHGGPHRDGWFDADRGTGPDDAPLFYAPDAVAEIPERAAGHELCTHTYSHVVCGEASRETVAWELDRSQAGLRELTGAETVSVVPPRHSQPEAATLRGAGIEVTRVARDTSGGGKPARARELVFGPHPVFEPRLVDGVVETYCTSYPSLTASTLPSGRRAPPAPFRAFPVGTRQALHRQYLSRAVDAAVAADGDCHLWCHLYDLANDAQWPPVRAFLTELAARRDRGEVEVLTMAALNDRVRAGARTPAVADD
;
A
#
# COMPACT_ATOMS: atom_id res chain seq x y z
N MET A 1 -3.86 -18.67 8.09
CA MET A 1 -4.13 -17.25 8.35
C MET A 1 -2.90 -16.43 8.04
N ALA A 2 -3.03 -15.33 7.27
CA ALA A 2 -1.89 -14.46 6.97
C ALA A 2 -2.18 -12.99 7.29
N VAL A 3 -1.10 -12.26 7.55
CA VAL A 3 -1.08 -10.79 7.60
C VAL A 3 -0.26 -10.29 6.41
N THR A 4 -0.86 -9.42 5.62
CA THR A 4 -0.19 -8.71 4.52
C THR A 4 -0.10 -7.23 4.89
N ILE A 5 1.04 -6.62 4.59
CA ILE A 5 1.24 -5.17 4.77
C ILE A 5 1.61 -4.57 3.44
N SER A 6 0.91 -3.51 3.03
CA SER A 6 1.28 -2.73 1.85
C SER A 6 1.46 -1.25 2.14
N ILE A 7 2.44 -0.63 1.48
CA ILE A 7 2.82 0.78 1.67
C ILE A 7 2.79 1.48 0.31
N GLU A 8 1.92 2.46 0.17
CA GLU A 8 1.82 3.24 -1.06
C GLU A 8 2.93 4.30 -1.15
N ILE A 9 3.75 4.19 -2.19
CA ILE A 9 4.79 5.16 -2.55
C ILE A 9 4.33 5.92 -3.77
N GLU A 10 3.59 6.99 -3.54
CA GLU A 10 2.97 7.82 -4.58
C GLU A 10 3.52 9.24 -4.64
N LEU A 11 4.06 9.74 -3.52
CA LEU A 11 4.60 11.09 -3.39
C LEU A 11 3.70 12.15 -4.05
N GLY A 12 4.25 12.96 -4.96
CA GLY A 12 3.51 14.00 -5.67
C GLY A 12 2.45 13.48 -6.64
N TRP A 13 2.63 12.25 -7.14
CA TRP A 13 1.69 11.63 -8.07
C TRP A 13 0.34 11.29 -7.45
N GLY A 14 0.28 10.93 -6.18
CA GLY A 14 -0.98 10.64 -5.49
C GLY A 14 -1.97 11.81 -5.47
N VAL A 15 -1.47 13.02 -5.71
CA VAL A 15 -2.24 14.28 -5.63
C VAL A 15 -1.92 15.26 -6.74
N HIS A 16 -1.34 14.81 -7.86
CA HIS A 16 -0.95 15.68 -8.97
C HIS A 16 -2.16 16.33 -9.65
N ASP A 17 -3.29 15.65 -9.65
CA ASP A 17 -4.57 16.04 -10.25
C ASP A 17 -5.50 16.81 -9.29
N VAL A 18 -5.06 17.06 -8.05
CA VAL A 18 -5.80 17.85 -7.05
C VAL A 18 -4.98 19.04 -6.55
N ALA A 19 -5.65 20.08 -6.11
CA ALA A 19 -4.98 21.33 -5.69
C ALA A 19 -4.23 21.20 -4.35
N GLU A 20 -4.63 20.24 -3.48
CA GLU A 20 -4.14 20.19 -2.11
C GLU A 20 -3.01 19.15 -1.92
N ARG A 21 -1.80 19.66 -1.65
CA ARG A 21 -0.59 18.86 -1.34
C ARG A 21 -0.07 19.08 0.07
N ALA A 22 -0.90 19.61 0.98
CA ALA A 22 -0.48 20.07 2.30
C ALA A 22 0.06 18.96 3.24
N HIS A 23 -0.16 17.69 2.92
CA HIS A 23 0.36 16.55 3.69
C HIS A 23 1.78 16.14 3.29
N LEU A 24 2.23 16.48 2.09
CA LEU A 24 3.58 16.17 1.62
C LEU A 24 4.60 17.21 2.10
N SER A 25 5.85 16.78 2.25
CA SER A 25 6.98 17.71 2.38
C SER A 25 7.23 18.45 1.06
N ALA A 26 8.06 19.49 1.10
CA ALA A 26 8.39 20.22 -0.12
C ALA A 26 9.47 19.51 -0.98
N ASP A 27 10.29 18.70 -0.34
CA ASP A 27 11.52 18.13 -0.88
C ASP A 27 11.58 16.58 -0.85
N GLY A 28 10.55 15.90 -0.33
CA GLY A 28 10.51 14.45 -0.21
C GLY A 28 11.49 13.86 0.81
N VAL A 29 12.29 14.68 1.51
CA VAL A 29 13.29 14.21 2.47
C VAL A 29 12.69 13.46 3.66
N PRO A 30 11.61 13.94 4.31
CA PRO A 30 10.94 13.21 5.38
C PRO A 30 10.39 11.84 4.92
N GLU A 31 9.82 11.78 3.71
CA GLU A 31 9.27 10.54 3.13
C GLU A 31 10.38 9.53 2.85
N ARG A 32 11.49 9.93 2.21
CA ARG A 32 12.67 9.08 2.00
C ARG A 32 13.29 8.60 3.31
N ARG A 33 13.37 9.46 4.33
CA ARG A 33 13.82 9.07 5.67
C ARG A 33 12.89 8.03 6.31
N ALA A 34 11.59 8.20 6.16
CA ALA A 34 10.60 7.24 6.67
C ALA A 34 10.76 5.88 5.98
N LEU A 35 10.95 5.84 4.66
CA LEU A 35 11.20 4.61 3.91
C LEU A 35 12.44 3.90 4.44
N ARG A 36 13.60 4.57 4.50
CA ARG A 36 14.86 3.97 5.00
C ARG A 36 14.72 3.45 6.44
N ARG A 37 14.01 4.18 7.30
CA ARG A 37 13.74 3.77 8.68
C ARG A 37 12.87 2.51 8.73
N LEU A 38 11.85 2.41 7.88
CA LEU A 38 11.00 1.24 7.77
C LEU A 38 11.80 0.04 7.26
N LEU A 39 12.53 0.19 6.15
CA LEU A 39 13.35 -0.86 5.56
C LEU A 39 14.38 -1.42 6.55
N ALA A 40 15.13 -0.53 7.23
CA ALA A 40 16.09 -0.94 8.24
C ALA A 40 15.47 -1.69 9.42
N HIS A 41 14.24 -1.32 9.81
CA HIS A 41 13.53 -2.05 10.86
C HIS A 41 13.02 -3.40 10.39
N CYS A 42 12.51 -3.48 9.17
CA CYS A 42 12.05 -4.74 8.58
C CYS A 42 13.21 -5.73 8.39
N ASP A 43 14.39 -5.28 7.96
CA ASP A 43 15.60 -6.12 7.90
C ASP A 43 15.98 -6.67 9.29
N LEU A 44 15.89 -5.83 10.34
CA LEU A 44 16.22 -6.25 11.72
C LEU A 44 15.32 -7.38 12.23
N ILE A 45 14.06 -7.40 11.81
CA ILE A 45 13.05 -8.36 12.28
C ILE A 45 12.66 -9.39 11.21
N ASP A 46 13.33 -9.38 10.05
CA ASP A 46 13.09 -10.26 8.91
C ASP A 46 11.60 -10.28 8.49
N LEU A 47 11.00 -9.09 8.25
CA LEU A 47 9.58 -8.96 7.96
C LEU A 47 9.35 -8.35 6.58
N PRO A 48 8.78 -9.13 5.62
CA PRO A 48 8.50 -8.65 4.27
C PRO A 48 7.30 -7.70 4.24
N VAL A 49 7.33 -6.76 3.31
CA VAL A 49 6.27 -5.76 3.04
C VAL A 49 6.12 -5.62 1.54
N SER A 50 4.90 -5.42 1.04
CA SER A 50 4.64 -5.02 -0.34
C SER A 50 4.67 -3.48 -0.45
N PHE A 51 5.42 -2.95 -1.40
CA PHE A 51 5.49 -1.52 -1.68
C PHE A 51 4.83 -1.21 -3.01
N ASP A 52 3.78 -0.41 -2.95
CA ASP A 52 2.92 -0.06 -4.07
C ASP A 52 3.45 1.22 -4.70
N VAL A 53 4.15 1.11 -5.84
CA VAL A 53 4.94 2.21 -6.40
C VAL A 53 4.28 2.78 -7.64
N VAL A 54 4.10 4.10 -7.69
CA VAL A 54 3.75 4.82 -8.91
C VAL A 54 4.93 4.75 -9.88
N GLY A 55 4.70 4.19 -11.07
CA GLY A 55 5.77 3.83 -12.01
C GLY A 55 6.62 5.01 -12.45
N HIS A 56 6.04 6.20 -12.59
CA HIS A 56 6.80 7.41 -12.95
C HIS A 56 7.90 7.78 -11.94
N LEU A 57 7.74 7.41 -10.67
CA LEU A 57 8.79 7.63 -9.66
C LEU A 57 10.09 6.89 -9.96
N LEU A 58 10.06 5.89 -10.83
CA LEU A 58 11.22 5.10 -11.27
C LEU A 58 12.03 5.82 -12.36
N GLU A 59 11.46 6.82 -13.03
CA GLU A 59 12.16 7.54 -14.09
C GLU A 59 13.36 8.32 -13.52
N PRO A 60 14.55 8.23 -14.14
CA PRO A 60 15.69 9.03 -13.75
C PRO A 60 15.53 10.51 -14.14
N GLY A 61 14.56 10.80 -14.97
CA GLY A 61 14.15 12.08 -15.50
C GLY A 61 13.40 11.89 -16.81
N CYS A 62 12.66 12.92 -17.24
CA CYS A 62 11.96 12.91 -18.52
C CYS A 62 11.97 14.31 -19.15
N ASP A 63 11.44 14.45 -20.35
CA ASP A 63 11.29 15.71 -21.07
C ASP A 63 9.85 16.30 -20.98
N GLY A 64 9.00 15.71 -20.12
CA GLY A 64 7.60 16.08 -19.96
C GLY A 64 6.67 15.52 -21.06
N GLN A 65 7.20 14.72 -21.99
CA GLN A 65 6.42 14.11 -23.06
C GLN A 65 6.16 12.64 -22.74
N HIS A 66 4.99 12.34 -22.19
CA HIS A 66 4.72 10.99 -21.69
C HIS A 66 4.03 10.09 -22.72
N GLY A 67 3.38 10.64 -23.71
CA GLY A 67 2.52 9.87 -24.61
C GLY A 67 1.35 9.21 -23.85
N GLY A 68 0.68 8.27 -24.50
CA GLY A 68 -0.43 7.53 -23.88
C GLY A 68 -1.80 8.20 -24.04
N PRO A 69 -2.88 7.41 -23.89
CA PRO A 69 -4.25 7.84 -24.17
C PRO A 69 -4.90 8.54 -22.96
N HIS A 70 -4.20 9.51 -22.37
CA HIS A 70 -4.70 10.29 -21.24
C HIS A 70 -5.49 11.51 -21.70
N ARG A 71 -6.31 12.05 -20.81
CA ARG A 71 -6.95 13.34 -21.01
C ARG A 71 -5.92 14.46 -21.11
N ASP A 72 -6.24 15.52 -21.82
CA ASP A 72 -5.39 16.70 -21.90
C ASP A 72 -5.05 17.23 -20.51
N GLY A 73 -3.79 17.61 -20.31
CA GLY A 73 -3.29 18.17 -19.04
C GLY A 73 -3.07 17.15 -17.92
N TRP A 74 -3.20 15.84 -18.17
CA TRP A 74 -2.99 14.83 -17.13
C TRP A 74 -1.61 14.92 -16.50
N PHE A 75 -0.58 15.16 -17.31
CA PHE A 75 0.82 15.25 -16.89
C PHE A 75 1.32 16.68 -16.61
N ASP A 76 0.45 17.69 -16.58
CA ASP A 76 0.85 19.11 -16.40
C ASP A 76 1.62 19.37 -15.09
N ALA A 77 1.49 18.50 -14.10
CA ALA A 77 2.21 18.60 -12.83
C ALA A 77 3.70 18.19 -12.95
N ASP A 78 4.03 17.38 -13.96
CA ASP A 78 5.40 17.03 -14.26
C ASP A 78 6.03 18.09 -15.17
N ARG A 79 7.17 18.61 -14.73
CA ARG A 79 7.87 19.70 -15.44
C ARG A 79 8.89 19.19 -16.47
N GLY A 80 8.99 17.87 -16.67
CA GLY A 80 10.01 17.31 -17.54
C GLY A 80 11.43 17.58 -17.02
N THR A 81 11.70 17.15 -15.79
CA THR A 81 12.98 17.38 -15.12
C THR A 81 13.52 16.06 -14.53
N GLY A 82 14.01 16.06 -13.32
CA GLY A 82 14.54 14.90 -12.62
C GLY A 82 14.50 15.04 -11.09
N PRO A 83 15.10 14.10 -10.37
CA PRO A 83 15.02 14.04 -8.91
C PRO A 83 15.52 15.29 -8.19
N ASP A 84 16.52 15.98 -8.74
CA ASP A 84 17.11 17.18 -8.13
C ASP A 84 16.14 18.38 -8.15
N ASP A 85 15.35 18.51 -9.23
CA ASP A 85 14.45 19.64 -9.43
C ASP A 85 13.01 19.34 -8.96
N ALA A 86 12.60 18.06 -9.04
CA ALA A 86 11.24 17.64 -8.71
C ALA A 86 11.20 16.34 -7.86
N PRO A 87 11.80 16.36 -6.65
CA PRO A 87 12.00 15.16 -5.82
C PRO A 87 10.71 14.47 -5.36
N LEU A 88 9.55 15.08 -5.55
CA LEU A 88 8.24 14.47 -5.29
C LEU A 88 7.66 13.73 -6.51
N PHE A 89 8.24 13.92 -7.71
CA PHE A 89 7.80 13.27 -8.94
C PHE A 89 8.79 12.23 -9.46
N TYR A 90 10.01 12.22 -8.91
CA TYR A 90 11.09 11.29 -9.26
C TYR A 90 11.77 10.80 -7.99
N ALA A 91 11.86 9.49 -7.82
CA ALA A 91 12.49 8.88 -6.65
C ALA A 91 13.15 7.53 -6.98
N PRO A 92 13.84 7.37 -8.14
CA PRO A 92 14.42 6.09 -8.54
C PRO A 92 15.42 5.59 -7.51
N ASP A 93 16.21 6.48 -6.91
CA ASP A 93 17.19 6.19 -5.86
C ASP A 93 16.54 5.55 -4.62
N ALA A 94 15.41 6.09 -4.19
CA ALA A 94 14.72 5.60 -2.99
C ALA A 94 14.03 4.26 -3.23
N VAL A 95 13.41 4.08 -4.40
CA VAL A 95 12.74 2.81 -4.75
C VAL A 95 13.75 1.70 -4.98
N ALA A 96 14.91 1.99 -5.59
CA ALA A 96 15.98 1.02 -5.80
C ALA A 96 16.54 0.41 -4.51
N GLU A 97 16.42 1.11 -3.37
CA GLU A 97 16.83 0.56 -2.07
C GLU A 97 15.97 -0.64 -1.62
N ILE A 98 14.74 -0.78 -2.13
CA ILE A 98 13.76 -1.76 -1.62
C ILE A 98 14.14 -3.21 -1.99
N PRO A 99 14.40 -3.56 -3.27
CA PRO A 99 14.73 -4.94 -3.65
C PRO A 99 16.09 -5.40 -3.14
N GLU A 100 16.94 -4.48 -2.68
CA GLU A 100 18.26 -4.80 -2.13
C GLU A 100 18.21 -5.27 -0.66
N ARG A 101 17.03 -5.19 -0.02
CA ARG A 101 16.88 -5.51 1.41
C ARG A 101 16.74 -7.01 1.68
N ALA A 102 17.32 -7.44 2.81
CA ALA A 102 17.33 -8.85 3.19
C ALA A 102 15.95 -9.41 3.55
N ALA A 103 15.02 -8.58 4.00
CA ALA A 103 13.67 -8.97 4.39
C ALA A 103 12.77 -9.46 3.22
N GLY A 104 13.25 -9.38 1.97
CA GLY A 104 12.52 -9.92 0.82
C GLY A 104 11.23 -9.17 0.50
N HIS A 105 11.32 -7.86 0.44
CA HIS A 105 10.18 -6.99 0.07
C HIS A 105 9.72 -7.21 -1.37
N GLU A 106 8.46 -6.89 -1.62
CA GLU A 106 7.86 -6.90 -2.94
C GLU A 106 7.66 -5.48 -3.45
N LEU A 107 7.88 -5.26 -4.75
CA LEU A 107 7.43 -4.08 -5.46
C LEU A 107 6.16 -4.40 -6.25
N CYS A 108 5.07 -3.70 -5.96
CA CYS A 108 3.79 -3.77 -6.66
C CYS A 108 3.62 -2.55 -7.55
N THR A 109 2.87 -2.67 -8.63
CA THR A 109 2.48 -1.49 -9.41
C THR A 109 1.37 -0.70 -8.71
N HIS A 110 1.49 0.63 -8.74
CA HIS A 110 0.43 1.58 -8.36
C HIS A 110 0.03 2.42 -9.59
N THR A 111 -0.02 1.77 -10.77
CA THR A 111 -0.07 2.34 -12.11
C THR A 111 1.15 3.22 -12.43
N TYR A 112 1.24 3.77 -13.65
CA TYR A 112 2.40 4.60 -14.01
C TYR A 112 2.30 6.01 -13.47
N SER A 113 1.12 6.63 -13.57
CA SER A 113 0.89 8.03 -13.18
C SER A 113 -0.25 8.23 -12.18
N HIS A 114 -0.60 7.18 -11.42
CA HIS A 114 -1.66 7.23 -10.42
C HIS A 114 -3.06 7.48 -11.02
N VAL A 115 -3.36 6.87 -12.17
CA VAL A 115 -4.67 7.01 -12.81
C VAL A 115 -5.78 6.34 -12.00
N VAL A 116 -6.95 6.97 -11.90
CA VAL A 116 -8.15 6.39 -11.26
C VAL A 116 -8.78 5.39 -12.24
N CYS A 117 -8.47 4.10 -12.08
CA CYS A 117 -8.73 3.07 -13.08
C CYS A 117 -10.20 2.95 -13.50
N GLY A 118 -11.15 3.09 -12.56
CA GLY A 118 -12.58 3.02 -12.87
C GLY A 118 -13.15 4.26 -13.57
N GLU A 119 -12.37 5.33 -13.68
CA GLU A 119 -12.75 6.57 -14.38
C GLU A 119 -12.03 6.71 -15.73
N ALA A 120 -11.01 5.91 -15.96
CA ALA A 120 -10.19 5.92 -17.18
C ALA A 120 -10.69 4.89 -18.20
N SER A 121 -10.33 5.10 -19.46
CA SER A 121 -10.59 4.11 -20.51
C SER A 121 -9.77 2.84 -20.27
N ARG A 122 -10.25 1.70 -20.79
CA ARG A 122 -9.49 0.45 -20.75
C ARG A 122 -8.11 0.59 -21.40
N GLU A 123 -8.02 1.34 -22.47
CA GLU A 123 -6.77 1.62 -23.19
C GLU A 123 -5.80 2.40 -22.32
N THR A 124 -6.29 3.42 -21.59
CA THR A 124 -5.48 4.19 -20.64
C THR A 124 -4.96 3.30 -19.52
N VAL A 125 -5.83 2.48 -18.93
CA VAL A 125 -5.43 1.58 -17.83
C VAL A 125 -4.40 0.55 -18.31
N ALA A 126 -4.58 -0.03 -19.48
CA ALA A 126 -3.63 -0.97 -20.07
C ALA A 126 -2.26 -0.31 -20.27
N TRP A 127 -2.24 0.89 -20.87
CA TRP A 127 -1.01 1.67 -21.07
C TRP A 127 -0.30 1.98 -19.74
N GLU A 128 -1.04 2.38 -18.72
CA GLU A 128 -0.54 2.67 -17.37
C GLU A 128 0.14 1.45 -16.73
N LEU A 129 -0.50 0.28 -16.83
CA LEU A 129 0.05 -0.97 -16.33
C LEU A 129 1.29 -1.39 -17.11
N ASP A 130 1.24 -1.38 -18.42
CA ASP A 130 2.37 -1.76 -19.28
C ASP A 130 3.58 -0.86 -19.06
N ARG A 131 3.37 0.45 -18.92
CA ARG A 131 4.46 1.40 -18.68
C ARG A 131 5.06 1.22 -17.28
N SER A 132 4.22 1.00 -16.27
CA SER A 132 4.70 0.70 -14.91
C SER A 132 5.47 -0.62 -14.84
N GLN A 133 4.98 -1.67 -15.51
CA GLN A 133 5.67 -2.95 -15.61
C GLN A 133 7.05 -2.82 -16.27
N ALA A 134 7.16 -1.99 -17.32
CA ALA A 134 8.44 -1.73 -17.97
C ALA A 134 9.46 -1.12 -17.02
N GLY A 135 9.08 -0.11 -16.23
CA GLY A 135 9.95 0.51 -15.24
C GLY A 135 10.35 -0.45 -14.11
N LEU A 136 9.41 -1.24 -13.60
CA LEU A 136 9.70 -2.25 -12.57
C LEU A 136 10.63 -3.33 -13.08
N ARG A 137 10.45 -3.81 -14.31
CA ARG A 137 11.34 -4.79 -14.96
C ARG A 137 12.75 -4.24 -15.16
N GLU A 138 12.88 -2.97 -15.55
CA GLU A 138 14.19 -2.31 -15.68
C GLU A 138 14.91 -2.28 -14.32
N LEU A 139 14.19 -1.98 -13.24
CA LEU A 139 14.76 -1.88 -11.91
C LEU A 139 15.10 -3.25 -11.30
N THR A 140 14.23 -4.25 -11.44
CA THR A 140 14.32 -5.53 -10.70
C THR A 140 14.70 -6.73 -11.56
N GLY A 141 14.68 -6.60 -12.88
CA GLY A 141 14.85 -7.70 -13.84
C GLY A 141 13.59 -8.54 -14.04
N ALA A 142 12.47 -8.22 -13.37
CA ALA A 142 11.21 -8.98 -13.46
C ALA A 142 9.99 -8.05 -13.43
N GLU A 143 8.88 -8.52 -13.99
CA GLU A 143 7.57 -7.89 -13.84
C GLU A 143 6.94 -8.26 -12.49
N THR A 144 6.12 -7.37 -11.94
CA THR A 144 5.32 -7.69 -10.77
C THR A 144 4.02 -8.39 -11.17
N VAL A 145 3.53 -9.27 -10.28
CA VAL A 145 2.20 -9.89 -10.43
C VAL A 145 1.11 -9.13 -9.63
N SER A 146 1.50 -8.08 -8.93
CA SER A 146 0.66 -7.41 -7.93
C SER A 146 0.36 -5.97 -8.31
N VAL A 147 -0.91 -5.58 -8.15
CA VAL A 147 -1.35 -4.18 -8.30
C VAL A 147 -2.12 -3.70 -7.08
N VAL A 148 -1.85 -2.49 -6.70
CA VAL A 148 -2.73 -1.71 -5.82
C VAL A 148 -3.32 -0.57 -6.65
N PRO A 149 -4.62 -0.60 -6.97
CA PRO A 149 -5.23 0.44 -7.78
C PRO A 149 -5.33 1.77 -7.04
N PRO A 150 -4.93 2.89 -7.69
CA PRO A 150 -5.06 4.23 -7.12
C PRO A 150 -6.48 4.52 -6.62
N ARG A 151 -6.57 5.15 -5.45
CA ARG A 151 -7.85 5.50 -4.80
C ARG A 151 -8.82 4.32 -4.68
N HIS A 152 -8.29 3.10 -4.60
CA HIS A 152 -9.06 1.84 -4.55
C HIS A 152 -9.98 1.60 -5.76
N SER A 153 -9.77 2.30 -6.85
CA SER A 153 -10.60 2.22 -8.07
C SER A 153 -10.16 1.03 -8.92
N GLN A 154 -10.92 -0.06 -8.85
CA GLN A 154 -10.56 -1.33 -9.47
C GLN A 154 -10.63 -1.27 -11.00
N PRO A 155 -9.59 -1.71 -11.72
CA PRO A 155 -9.67 -1.96 -13.16
C PRO A 155 -10.42 -3.27 -13.45
N GLU A 156 -10.80 -3.47 -14.71
CA GLU A 156 -11.40 -4.73 -15.13
C GLU A 156 -10.39 -5.89 -15.02
N ALA A 157 -10.82 -7.04 -14.51
CA ALA A 157 -9.98 -8.23 -14.37
C ALA A 157 -9.30 -8.69 -15.69
N ALA A 158 -9.97 -8.49 -16.82
CA ALA A 158 -9.40 -8.80 -18.13
C ALA A 158 -8.19 -7.90 -18.47
N THR A 159 -8.24 -6.61 -18.09
CA THR A 159 -7.12 -5.67 -18.26
C THR A 159 -5.95 -6.05 -17.36
N LEU A 160 -6.21 -6.41 -16.10
CA LEU A 160 -5.19 -6.89 -15.17
C LEU A 160 -4.46 -8.12 -15.72
N ARG A 161 -5.20 -9.13 -16.15
CA ARG A 161 -4.60 -10.35 -16.73
C ARG A 161 -3.81 -10.06 -18.01
N GLY A 162 -4.28 -9.13 -18.82
CA GLY A 162 -3.56 -8.69 -20.03
C GLY A 162 -2.19 -8.10 -19.72
N ALA A 163 -2.04 -7.45 -18.59
CA ALA A 163 -0.80 -6.87 -18.09
C ALA A 163 0.01 -7.84 -17.17
N GLY A 164 -0.34 -9.12 -17.10
CA GLY A 164 0.37 -10.11 -16.27
C GLY A 164 0.07 -9.98 -14.77
N ILE A 165 -0.93 -9.18 -14.38
CA ILE A 165 -1.32 -9.01 -12.97
C ILE A 165 -2.19 -10.19 -12.52
N GLU A 166 -1.82 -10.77 -11.40
CA GLU A 166 -2.47 -11.95 -10.81
C GLU A 166 -3.14 -11.68 -9.47
N VAL A 167 -2.75 -10.61 -8.78
CA VAL A 167 -3.33 -10.21 -7.49
C VAL A 167 -3.58 -8.71 -7.42
N THR A 168 -4.71 -8.33 -6.85
CA THR A 168 -5.11 -6.93 -6.63
C THR A 168 -5.59 -6.70 -5.21
N ARG A 169 -5.31 -5.51 -4.65
CA ARG A 169 -5.88 -5.06 -3.37
C ARG A 169 -7.21 -4.36 -3.59
N VAL A 170 -8.24 -4.83 -2.91
CA VAL A 170 -9.61 -4.29 -2.97
C VAL A 170 -9.98 -3.68 -1.63
N ALA A 171 -10.38 -2.41 -1.62
CA ALA A 171 -10.90 -1.80 -0.40
C ALA A 171 -12.36 -2.19 -0.16
N ARG A 172 -12.68 -2.52 1.07
CA ARG A 172 -14.06 -2.77 1.52
C ARG A 172 -14.43 -1.78 2.61
N ASP A 173 -15.54 -1.09 2.40
CA ASP A 173 -16.14 -0.29 3.45
C ASP A 173 -17.01 -1.19 4.33
N THR A 174 -16.59 -1.37 5.58
CA THR A 174 -17.31 -2.14 6.57
C THR A 174 -18.10 -1.26 7.53
N SER A 175 -17.92 0.06 7.44
CA SER A 175 -18.46 1.04 8.37
C SER A 175 -19.91 1.46 8.06
N GLY A 176 -20.75 0.63 7.48
CA GLY A 176 -22.14 0.92 7.04
C GLY A 176 -22.97 1.95 7.84
N GLY A 177 -22.35 2.64 8.81
CA GLY A 177 -22.90 3.65 9.71
C GLY A 177 -22.23 5.03 9.66
N GLY A 178 -21.37 5.32 8.67
CA GLY A 178 -20.74 6.63 8.50
C GLY A 178 -19.65 6.96 9.53
N LYS A 179 -19.29 8.26 9.65
CA LYS A 179 -18.16 8.73 10.48
C LYS A 179 -18.16 8.26 11.94
N PRO A 180 -19.31 8.20 12.68
CA PRO A 180 -19.31 7.72 14.07
C PRO A 180 -19.00 6.22 14.18
N ALA A 181 -19.53 5.39 13.27
CA ALA A 181 -19.26 3.96 13.25
C ALA A 181 -17.77 3.68 12.95
N ARG A 182 -17.20 4.42 11.99
CA ARG A 182 -15.77 4.37 11.70
C ARG A 182 -14.90 4.82 12.88
N ALA A 183 -15.27 5.89 13.57
CA ALA A 183 -14.54 6.34 14.75
C ALA A 183 -14.58 5.27 15.87
N ARG A 184 -15.73 4.60 16.05
CA ARG A 184 -15.87 3.50 17.00
C ARG A 184 -14.99 2.30 16.60
N GLU A 185 -14.99 1.92 15.33
CA GLU A 185 -14.16 0.83 14.81
C GLU A 185 -12.68 1.10 15.06
N LEU A 186 -12.19 2.30 14.74
CA LEU A 186 -10.79 2.71 14.95
C LEU A 186 -10.36 2.69 16.41
N VAL A 187 -11.28 2.95 17.35
CA VAL A 187 -10.94 3.05 18.80
C VAL A 187 -11.24 1.75 19.54
N PHE A 188 -12.32 1.06 19.22
CA PHE A 188 -12.86 -0.05 20.02
C PHE A 188 -13.17 -1.32 19.23
N GLY A 189 -13.33 -1.22 17.93
CA GLY A 189 -13.77 -2.33 17.09
C GLY A 189 -12.67 -3.31 16.74
N PRO A 190 -13.01 -4.52 16.34
CA PRO A 190 -12.08 -5.35 15.61
C PRO A 190 -11.84 -4.77 14.22
N HIS A 191 -10.63 -4.97 13.69
CA HIS A 191 -10.37 -4.77 12.27
C HIS A 191 -11.17 -5.80 11.46
N PRO A 192 -11.74 -5.42 10.30
CA PRO A 192 -12.41 -6.39 9.45
C PRO A 192 -11.46 -7.47 8.97
N VAL A 193 -11.92 -8.70 9.01
CA VAL A 193 -11.20 -9.89 8.54
C VAL A 193 -11.87 -10.37 7.27
N PHE A 194 -11.09 -10.65 6.24
CA PHE A 194 -11.58 -11.10 4.96
C PHE A 194 -10.72 -12.24 4.44
N GLU A 195 -11.34 -13.23 3.82
CA GLU A 195 -10.62 -14.24 3.05
C GLU A 195 -10.32 -13.71 1.65
N PRO A 196 -9.07 -13.82 1.17
CA PRO A 196 -8.75 -13.52 -0.22
C PRO A 196 -9.48 -14.50 -1.14
N ARG A 197 -9.84 -14.03 -2.34
CA ARG A 197 -10.64 -14.82 -3.29
C ARG A 197 -10.04 -14.76 -4.68
N LEU A 198 -10.12 -15.86 -5.40
CA LEU A 198 -9.87 -15.88 -6.83
C LEU A 198 -11.14 -15.45 -7.57
N VAL A 199 -11.11 -14.27 -8.19
CA VAL A 199 -12.23 -13.68 -8.93
C VAL A 199 -11.78 -13.42 -10.37
N ASP A 200 -12.46 -13.99 -11.33
CA ASP A 200 -12.16 -13.85 -12.75
C ASP A 200 -10.67 -14.08 -13.11
N GLY A 201 -10.02 -15.00 -12.40
CA GLY A 201 -8.61 -15.36 -12.62
C GLY A 201 -7.59 -14.44 -11.93
N VAL A 202 -8.03 -13.44 -11.18
CA VAL A 202 -7.19 -12.55 -10.35
C VAL A 202 -7.51 -12.80 -8.88
N VAL A 203 -6.50 -12.87 -8.03
CA VAL A 203 -6.69 -12.97 -6.58
C VAL A 203 -7.01 -11.59 -6.02
N GLU A 204 -8.11 -11.46 -5.32
CA GLU A 204 -8.46 -10.25 -4.57
C GLU A 204 -8.05 -10.41 -3.10
N THR A 205 -7.19 -9.53 -2.60
CA THR A 205 -6.95 -9.33 -1.17
C THR A 205 -7.67 -8.09 -0.68
N TYR A 206 -8.18 -8.10 0.54
CA TYR A 206 -9.10 -7.06 1.01
C TYR A 206 -8.54 -6.26 2.16
N CYS A 207 -8.61 -4.93 2.04
CA CYS A 207 -8.25 -3.99 3.07
C CYS A 207 -9.41 -3.06 3.43
N THR A 208 -9.23 -2.22 4.44
CA THR A 208 -10.16 -1.12 4.73
C THR A 208 -9.99 0.02 3.73
N SER A 209 -11.04 0.81 3.50
CA SER A 209 -11.00 2.00 2.64
C SER A 209 -10.20 3.18 3.21
N TYR A 210 -9.65 3.04 4.41
CA TYR A 210 -8.79 4.03 5.06
C TYR A 210 -7.49 3.38 5.52
N PRO A 211 -6.38 4.14 5.63
CA PRO A 211 -5.12 3.61 6.16
C PRO A 211 -5.33 2.98 7.53
N SER A 212 -4.91 1.71 7.67
CA SER A 212 -5.09 0.93 8.88
C SER A 212 -3.79 0.65 9.62
N LEU A 213 -2.63 0.65 8.93
CA LEU A 213 -1.34 0.53 9.57
C LEU A 213 -0.95 1.80 10.36
N THR A 214 -1.36 2.97 9.89
CA THR A 214 -1.15 4.26 10.54
C THR A 214 -2.44 4.79 11.18
N ALA A 215 -2.30 5.64 12.20
CA ALA A 215 -3.42 6.13 12.99
C ALA A 215 -4.01 7.41 12.40
N SER A 216 -5.27 7.42 12.01
CA SER A 216 -6.01 8.65 11.67
C SER A 216 -6.17 9.64 12.83
N THR A 217 -5.92 9.18 14.07
CA THR A 217 -5.91 10.01 15.29
C THR A 217 -4.58 10.70 15.56
N LEU A 218 -3.53 10.36 14.82
CA LEU A 218 -2.21 10.98 14.85
C LEU A 218 -2.02 11.89 13.64
N PRO A 219 -1.03 12.80 13.63
CA PRO A 219 -0.67 13.55 12.44
C PRO A 219 -0.27 12.62 11.29
N SER A 220 -0.71 12.94 10.08
CA SER A 220 -0.37 12.22 8.84
C SER A 220 0.46 13.14 7.95
N GLY A 221 1.70 12.78 7.66
CA GLY A 221 2.64 13.68 7.02
C GLY A 221 2.70 15.02 7.77
N ARG A 222 2.41 16.12 7.07
CA ARG A 222 2.35 17.47 7.65
C ARG A 222 0.95 17.86 8.15
N ARG A 223 -0.09 17.05 7.92
CA ARG A 223 -1.44 17.35 8.38
C ARG A 223 -1.63 17.00 9.85
N ALA A 224 -2.23 17.92 10.59
CA ALA A 224 -2.67 17.66 11.96
C ALA A 224 -3.89 16.73 11.97
N PRO A 225 -4.07 15.90 13.02
CA PRO A 225 -5.24 15.05 13.13
C PRO A 225 -6.52 15.88 13.31
N PRO A 226 -7.70 15.26 13.07
CA PRO A 226 -8.98 15.92 13.30
C PRO A 226 -9.10 16.53 14.71
N ALA A 227 -9.76 17.68 14.82
CA ALA A 227 -9.80 18.49 16.04
C ALA A 227 -10.15 17.74 17.34
N PRO A 228 -11.13 16.81 17.36
CA PRO A 228 -11.46 16.08 18.60
C PRO A 228 -10.29 15.27 19.17
N PHE A 229 -9.41 14.75 18.31
CA PHE A 229 -8.28 13.94 18.76
C PHE A 229 -7.12 14.78 19.30
N ARG A 230 -7.04 16.06 18.97
CA ARG A 230 -5.97 16.96 19.45
C ARG A 230 -6.05 17.21 20.95
N ALA A 231 -7.21 16.99 21.57
CA ALA A 231 -7.40 17.12 23.00
C ALA A 231 -6.71 16.01 23.82
N PHE A 232 -6.34 14.89 23.19
CA PHE A 232 -5.71 13.77 23.86
C PHE A 232 -4.19 13.79 23.67
N PRO A 233 -3.40 13.42 24.71
CA PRO A 233 -1.95 13.28 24.59
C PRO A 233 -1.55 12.36 23.45
N VAL A 234 -0.44 12.65 22.76
CA VAL A 234 0.07 11.86 21.65
C VAL A 234 0.31 10.40 22.08
N GLY A 235 0.95 10.19 23.25
CA GLY A 235 1.22 8.84 23.78
C GLY A 235 -0.04 8.01 24.00
N THR A 236 -1.14 8.62 24.46
CA THR A 236 -2.43 7.92 24.61
C THR A 236 -2.96 7.46 23.25
N ARG A 237 -2.91 8.32 22.25
CA ARG A 237 -3.35 7.98 20.88
C ARG A 237 -2.48 6.90 20.23
N GLN A 238 -1.17 6.92 20.48
CA GLN A 238 -0.23 5.89 20.06
C GLN A 238 -0.54 4.54 20.71
N ALA A 239 -0.80 4.53 22.02
CA ALA A 239 -1.17 3.31 22.75
C ALA A 239 -2.47 2.70 22.25
N LEU A 240 -3.50 3.53 22.00
CA LEU A 240 -4.77 3.10 21.42
C LEU A 240 -4.58 2.49 20.05
N HIS A 241 -3.76 3.11 19.20
CA HIS A 241 -3.52 2.58 17.86
C HIS A 241 -2.75 1.26 17.89
N ARG A 242 -1.74 1.13 18.74
CA ARG A 242 -1.05 -0.15 18.93
C ARG A 242 -2.03 -1.26 19.34
N GLN A 243 -2.94 -0.97 20.28
CA GLN A 243 -3.98 -1.94 20.66
C GLN A 243 -4.93 -2.29 19.53
N TYR A 244 -5.26 -1.32 18.65
CA TYR A 244 -6.05 -1.56 17.46
C TYR A 244 -5.35 -2.55 16.52
N LEU A 245 -4.06 -2.35 16.25
CA LEU A 245 -3.26 -3.23 15.38
C LEU A 245 -3.13 -4.65 15.97
N SER A 246 -2.84 -4.79 17.27
CA SER A 246 -2.80 -6.11 17.92
C SER A 246 -4.16 -6.82 17.83
N ARG A 247 -5.28 -6.10 18.09
CA ARG A 247 -6.62 -6.68 17.95
C ARG A 247 -6.99 -7.06 16.52
N ALA A 248 -6.43 -6.36 15.52
CA ALA A 248 -6.64 -6.73 14.11
C ALA A 248 -6.08 -8.14 13.84
N VAL A 249 -4.87 -8.42 14.32
CA VAL A 249 -4.24 -9.74 14.20
C VAL A 249 -5.01 -10.77 15.04
N ASP A 250 -5.39 -10.43 16.28
CA ASP A 250 -6.18 -11.35 17.14
C ASP A 250 -7.51 -11.73 16.49
N ALA A 251 -8.19 -10.78 15.84
CA ALA A 251 -9.44 -11.05 15.13
C ALA A 251 -9.21 -11.97 13.92
N ALA A 252 -8.12 -11.77 13.17
CA ALA A 252 -7.77 -12.61 12.04
C ALA A 252 -7.43 -14.04 12.50
N VAL A 253 -6.66 -14.19 13.59
CA VAL A 253 -6.38 -15.51 14.20
C VAL A 253 -7.65 -16.20 14.65
N ALA A 254 -8.55 -15.49 15.34
CA ALA A 254 -9.79 -16.07 15.85
C ALA A 254 -10.78 -16.48 14.75
N ALA A 255 -10.74 -15.82 13.60
CA ALA A 255 -11.60 -16.09 12.46
C ALA A 255 -10.97 -17.06 11.43
N ASP A 256 -9.71 -17.47 11.63
CA ASP A 256 -8.89 -18.18 10.63
C ASP A 256 -8.90 -17.47 9.26
N GLY A 257 -8.93 -16.15 9.27
CA GLY A 257 -9.02 -15.31 8.09
C GLY A 257 -7.78 -14.43 7.90
N ASP A 258 -7.70 -13.70 6.81
CA ASP A 258 -6.55 -12.87 6.51
C ASP A 258 -6.77 -11.41 6.88
N CYS A 259 -5.68 -10.70 7.17
CA CYS A 259 -5.67 -9.29 7.53
C CYS A 259 -4.70 -8.55 6.61
N HIS A 260 -5.20 -7.54 5.87
CA HIS A 260 -4.37 -6.67 5.05
C HIS A 260 -4.36 -5.26 5.63
N LEU A 261 -3.21 -4.87 6.17
CA LEU A 261 -2.97 -3.53 6.71
C LEU A 261 -2.22 -2.68 5.70
N TRP A 262 -2.56 -1.41 5.61
CA TRP A 262 -1.92 -0.53 4.65
C TRP A 262 -1.80 0.92 5.13
N CYS A 263 -0.89 1.68 4.55
CA CYS A 263 -0.79 3.13 4.70
C CYS A 263 -0.03 3.76 3.52
N HIS A 264 -0.05 5.08 3.45
CA HIS A 264 0.84 5.80 2.54
C HIS A 264 2.20 6.04 3.22
N LEU A 265 3.25 6.11 2.42
CA LEU A 265 4.59 6.42 2.92
C LEU A 265 4.64 7.78 3.63
N TYR A 266 3.91 8.78 3.14
CA TYR A 266 3.87 10.10 3.75
C TYR A 266 3.26 10.11 5.17
N ASP A 267 2.38 9.17 5.49
CA ASP A 267 1.88 9.02 6.87
C ASP A 267 3.04 8.76 7.83
N LEU A 268 3.92 7.83 7.44
CA LEU A 268 5.10 7.44 8.21
C LEU A 268 6.18 8.53 8.27
N ALA A 269 6.13 9.54 7.39
CA ALA A 269 7.01 10.69 7.44
C ALA A 269 6.79 11.54 8.70
N ASN A 270 5.64 11.41 9.38
CA ASN A 270 5.42 12.01 10.68
C ASN A 270 5.91 11.11 11.81
N ASP A 271 6.83 11.61 12.62
CA ASP A 271 7.46 10.85 13.70
C ASP A 271 6.45 10.33 14.76
N ALA A 272 5.27 10.93 14.89
CA ALA A 272 4.24 10.45 15.81
C ALA A 272 3.66 9.09 15.40
N GLN A 273 3.68 8.74 14.10
CA GLN A 273 3.19 7.46 13.58
C GLN A 273 4.16 6.30 13.86
N TRP A 274 5.45 6.58 13.93
CA TRP A 274 6.47 5.54 13.99
C TRP A 274 6.44 4.65 15.24
N PRO A 275 6.32 5.17 16.48
CA PRO A 275 6.37 4.34 17.67
C PRO A 275 5.34 3.21 17.70
N PRO A 276 4.04 3.43 17.45
CA PRO A 276 3.05 2.35 17.44
C PRO A 276 3.26 1.38 16.27
N VAL A 277 3.64 1.86 15.08
CA VAL A 277 3.90 1.01 13.91
C VAL A 277 5.11 0.12 14.16
N ARG A 278 6.23 0.69 14.62
CA ARG A 278 7.43 -0.09 14.97
C ARG A 278 7.14 -1.19 16.00
N ALA A 279 6.45 -0.83 17.07
CA ALA A 279 6.11 -1.79 18.13
C ALA A 279 5.23 -2.92 17.60
N PHE A 280 4.27 -2.59 16.74
CA PHE A 280 3.40 -3.58 16.10
C PHE A 280 4.18 -4.51 15.16
N LEU A 281 5.04 -3.98 14.28
CA LEU A 281 5.85 -4.81 13.37
C LEU A 281 6.74 -5.79 14.15
N THR A 282 7.35 -5.33 15.24
CA THR A 282 8.14 -6.19 16.14
C THR A 282 7.27 -7.29 16.78
N GLU A 283 6.06 -6.96 17.24
CA GLU A 283 5.10 -7.92 17.79
C GLU A 283 4.65 -8.93 16.73
N LEU A 284 4.38 -8.45 15.51
CA LEU A 284 3.96 -9.30 14.39
C LEU A 284 5.04 -10.31 13.99
N ALA A 285 6.31 -9.87 13.91
CA ALA A 285 7.44 -10.76 13.69
C ALA A 285 7.55 -11.84 14.77
N ALA A 286 7.41 -11.45 16.05
CA ALA A 286 7.43 -12.41 17.15
C ALA A 286 6.25 -13.42 17.10
N ARG A 287 5.07 -13.01 16.62
CA ARG A 287 3.93 -13.92 16.41
C ARG A 287 4.20 -14.90 15.25
N ARG A 288 4.79 -14.40 14.14
CA ARG A 288 5.24 -15.25 13.03
C ARG A 288 6.24 -16.31 13.52
N ASP A 289 7.24 -15.91 14.29
CA ASP A 289 8.29 -16.81 14.78
C ASP A 289 7.75 -17.89 15.72
N ARG A 290 6.60 -17.64 16.39
CA ARG A 290 5.87 -18.64 17.16
C ARG A 290 4.91 -19.50 16.33
N GLY A 291 4.78 -19.24 15.03
CA GLY A 291 3.86 -19.94 14.14
C GLY A 291 2.38 -19.58 14.35
N GLU A 292 2.08 -18.46 15.00
CA GLU A 292 0.70 -17.98 15.21
C GLU A 292 0.10 -17.40 13.92
N VAL A 293 0.94 -16.81 13.08
CA VAL A 293 0.56 -16.13 11.84
C VAL A 293 1.64 -16.31 10.78
N GLU A 294 1.25 -16.26 9.51
CA GLU A 294 2.17 -16.01 8.40
C GLU A 294 2.20 -14.52 8.09
N VAL A 295 3.35 -14.00 7.68
CA VAL A 295 3.48 -12.64 7.13
C VAL A 295 3.88 -12.79 5.68
N LEU A 296 2.99 -12.38 4.78
CA LEU A 296 3.13 -12.62 3.35
C LEU A 296 3.09 -11.29 2.58
N THR A 297 3.90 -11.19 1.53
CA THR A 297 3.70 -10.20 0.48
C THR A 297 2.44 -10.52 -0.33
N MET A 298 1.96 -9.58 -1.15
CA MET A 298 0.80 -9.84 -2.01
C MET A 298 1.07 -10.97 -3.01
N ALA A 299 2.29 -11.04 -3.58
CA ALA A 299 2.67 -12.15 -4.47
C ALA A 299 2.68 -13.49 -3.74
N ALA A 300 3.26 -13.56 -2.55
CA ALA A 300 3.27 -14.81 -1.76
C ALA A 300 1.85 -15.21 -1.32
N LEU A 301 0.98 -14.24 -1.02
CA LEU A 301 -0.44 -14.50 -0.76
C LEU A 301 -1.16 -15.05 -2.00
N ASN A 302 -0.88 -14.51 -3.20
CA ASN A 302 -1.40 -15.02 -4.46
C ASN A 302 -1.03 -16.50 -4.66
N ASP A 303 0.23 -16.84 -4.45
CA ASP A 303 0.70 -18.22 -4.60
C ASP A 303 -0.01 -19.17 -3.62
N ARG A 304 -0.19 -18.75 -2.37
CA ARG A 304 -0.92 -19.52 -1.36
C ARG A 304 -2.37 -19.76 -1.77
N VAL A 305 -3.09 -18.73 -2.20
CA VAL A 305 -4.50 -18.84 -2.62
C VAL A 305 -4.63 -19.75 -3.83
N ARG A 306 -3.77 -19.60 -4.82
CA ARG A 306 -3.80 -20.43 -6.03
C ARG A 306 -3.44 -21.90 -5.73
N ALA A 307 -2.53 -22.16 -4.83
CA ALA A 307 -2.19 -23.51 -4.38
C ALA A 307 -3.39 -24.19 -3.68
N GLY A 308 -4.08 -23.48 -2.80
CA GLY A 308 -5.31 -23.95 -2.14
C GLY A 308 -6.45 -24.23 -3.12
N ALA A 309 -6.61 -23.38 -4.14
CA ALA A 309 -7.64 -23.56 -5.16
C ALA A 309 -7.39 -24.74 -6.10
N ARG A 310 -6.16 -25.21 -6.23
CA ARG A 310 -5.77 -26.38 -7.04
C ARG A 310 -5.95 -27.72 -6.32
N THR A 311 -6.07 -27.70 -5.01
CA THR A 311 -6.33 -28.90 -4.22
C THR A 311 -7.85 -29.12 -4.19
N PRO A 312 -8.42 -30.12 -4.92
CA PRO A 312 -9.83 -30.40 -4.84
C PRO A 312 -10.14 -30.81 -3.39
N ALA A 313 -11.25 -30.27 -2.84
CA ALA A 313 -11.77 -30.76 -1.57
C ALA A 313 -11.87 -32.30 -1.68
N VAL A 314 -11.11 -33.00 -0.83
CA VAL A 314 -11.31 -34.44 -0.68
C VAL A 314 -12.74 -34.59 -0.18
N ALA A 315 -13.60 -35.16 -1.02
CA ALA A 315 -14.96 -35.48 -0.57
C ALA A 315 -14.78 -36.55 0.53
N ASP A 316 -15.10 -36.15 1.76
CA ASP A 316 -15.32 -37.14 2.83
C ASP A 316 -16.53 -37.95 2.43
N ASP A 317 -16.30 -39.20 2.03
CA ASP A 317 -17.33 -40.23 1.84
C ASP A 317 -17.85 -40.75 3.19
#